data_58e4eb3f6207afabd202f2cbde395c11
#
_entry.id   58e4eb3f6207afabd202f2cbde395c11
#
_cell.length_a   1.000
_cell.length_b   1.000
_cell.length_c   1.000
_cell.angle_alpha   90.00
_cell.angle_beta   90.00
_cell.angle_gamma   90.00
#
_symmetry.space_group_name_H-M   'P 1'
#
loop_
_entity.id
_entity.type
_entity.pdbx_description
1 polymer ?
#
loop_
_entity_poly.entity_id
_entity_poly.type
_entity_poly.pdbx_seq_one_letter_code
_entity_poly.pdbx_strand_id
1 'polypeptide(L)'
;MEEQELAERCRQGDNLARKELSERYAGRMLSVCLRYAGDRETAQDLMHDGFLKLFDSFDKFTWRGEGSLRAWMERVMVNTVLQYLRKNDVMNQSSALENAPEAYEEPEGSSIDVIPQKVLMQFISELPAGYRTVFNLYIFEEKSHKEIARLLGINEKSSASQLTRAKATLAAKVREWMKRND
;
A
#
# COMPACT_ATOMS: atom_id res chain seq x y z
N MET A 1 -18.37 13.38 15.49
CA MET A 1 -19.39 12.67 14.69
C MET A 1 -19.03 11.20 14.66
N GLU A 2 -20.00 10.36 14.90
CA GLU A 2 -19.82 8.91 14.82
C GLU A 2 -19.53 8.47 13.38
N GLU A 3 -18.76 7.39 13.22
CA GLU A 3 -18.31 6.93 11.90
C GLU A 3 -19.49 6.65 10.94
N GLN A 4 -20.54 6.02 11.43
CA GLN A 4 -21.71 5.70 10.63
C GLN A 4 -22.46 6.95 10.16
N GLU A 5 -22.65 7.93 11.05
CA GLU A 5 -23.25 9.21 10.74
C GLU A 5 -22.43 9.99 9.72
N LEU A 6 -21.11 9.99 9.91
CA LEU A 6 -20.17 10.65 9.00
C LEU A 6 -20.28 10.07 7.58
N ALA A 7 -20.31 8.74 7.45
CA ALA A 7 -20.47 8.06 6.17
C ALA A 7 -21.80 8.43 5.49
N GLU A 8 -22.90 8.44 6.24
CA GLU A 8 -24.22 8.77 5.69
C GLU A 8 -24.30 10.23 5.21
N ARG A 9 -23.76 11.15 5.99
CA ARG A 9 -23.73 12.56 5.60
C ARG A 9 -22.83 12.81 4.40
N CYS A 10 -21.71 12.09 4.28
CA CYS A 10 -20.87 12.14 3.09
C CYS A 10 -21.62 11.62 1.85
N ARG A 11 -22.40 10.56 2.02
CA ARG A 11 -23.26 10.02 0.95
C ARG A 11 -24.26 11.05 0.44
N GLN A 12 -24.83 11.85 1.36
CA GLN A 12 -25.78 12.89 1.03
C GLN A 12 -25.14 14.15 0.43
N GLY A 13 -23.80 14.17 0.30
CA GLY A 13 -23.09 15.30 -0.30
C GLY A 13 -22.81 16.44 0.67
N ASP A 14 -22.88 16.21 1.99
CA ASP A 14 -22.61 17.22 3.01
C ASP A 14 -21.12 17.59 2.99
N ASN A 15 -20.82 18.82 2.62
CA ASN A 15 -19.45 19.31 2.50
C ASN A 15 -18.70 19.38 3.84
N LEU A 16 -19.40 19.65 4.94
CA LEU A 16 -18.81 19.64 6.29
C LEU A 16 -18.38 18.22 6.68
N ALA A 17 -19.25 17.23 6.39
CA ALA A 17 -18.94 15.84 6.64
C ALA A 17 -17.75 15.36 5.77
N ARG A 18 -17.70 15.75 4.51
CA ARG A 18 -16.60 15.45 3.61
C ARG A 18 -15.27 16.04 4.09
N LYS A 19 -15.31 17.27 4.58
CA LYS A 19 -14.15 17.92 5.18
C LYS A 19 -13.68 17.17 6.43
N GLU A 20 -14.59 16.84 7.33
CA GLU A 20 -14.26 16.07 8.55
C GLU A 20 -13.66 14.70 8.20
N LEU A 21 -14.23 13.99 7.22
CA LEU A 21 -13.72 12.71 6.76
C LEU A 21 -12.28 12.84 6.27
N SER A 22 -12.01 13.83 5.42
CA SER A 22 -10.67 14.09 4.89
C SER A 22 -9.68 14.39 6.00
N GLU A 23 -10.02 15.26 6.93
CA GLU A 23 -9.16 15.62 8.06
C GLU A 23 -8.88 14.43 8.99
N ARG A 24 -9.90 13.61 9.26
CA ARG A 24 -9.81 12.47 10.17
C ARG A 24 -8.93 11.36 9.60
N TYR A 25 -9.01 11.09 8.30
CA TYR A 25 -8.38 9.92 7.67
C TYR A 25 -7.21 10.25 6.74
N ALA A 26 -6.89 11.53 6.51
CA ALA A 26 -5.85 11.94 5.57
C ALA A 26 -4.49 11.30 5.87
N GLY A 27 -4.05 11.30 7.12
CA GLY A 27 -2.77 10.73 7.53
C GLY A 27 -2.66 9.25 7.21
N ARG A 28 -3.72 8.49 7.51
CA ARG A 28 -3.77 7.05 7.24
C ARG A 28 -3.83 6.75 5.74
N MET A 29 -4.63 7.50 5.00
CA MET A 29 -4.74 7.33 3.56
C MET A 29 -3.43 7.70 2.84
N LEU A 30 -2.76 8.75 3.31
CA LEU A 30 -1.43 9.10 2.82
C LEU A 30 -0.41 7.97 3.06
N SER A 31 -0.44 7.35 4.23
CA SER A 31 0.43 6.20 4.55
C SER A 31 0.19 5.03 3.60
N VAL A 32 -1.07 4.73 3.29
CA VAL A 32 -1.42 3.70 2.31
C VAL A 32 -0.82 4.01 0.93
N CYS A 33 -1.03 5.23 0.44
CA CYS A 33 -0.50 5.65 -0.86
C CYS A 33 1.04 5.67 -0.88
N LEU A 34 1.66 6.10 0.22
CA LEU A 34 3.12 6.21 0.32
C LEU A 34 3.82 4.84 0.23
N ARG A 35 3.22 3.80 0.82
CA ARG A 35 3.77 2.43 0.72
C ARG A 35 3.95 1.96 -0.73
N TYR A 36 3.04 2.39 -1.61
CA TYR A 36 3.08 2.01 -3.03
C TYR A 36 3.86 2.98 -3.90
N ALA A 37 3.69 4.28 -3.67
CA ALA A 37 4.24 5.33 -4.53
C ALA A 37 5.75 5.50 -4.39
N GLY A 38 6.30 5.29 -3.20
CA GLY A 38 7.73 5.43 -2.92
C GLY A 38 8.19 6.86 -2.66
N ASP A 39 7.42 7.88 -3.04
CA ASP A 39 7.72 9.28 -2.75
C ASP A 39 6.45 10.02 -2.29
N ARG A 40 6.67 11.07 -1.51
CA ARG A 40 5.58 11.80 -0.85
C ARG A 40 4.71 12.61 -1.83
N GLU A 41 5.32 13.22 -2.82
CA GLU A 41 4.60 14.04 -3.81
C GLU A 41 3.59 13.20 -4.59
N THR A 42 4.04 12.09 -5.16
CA THR A 42 3.18 11.13 -5.86
C THR A 42 2.09 10.58 -4.94
N ALA A 43 2.46 10.23 -3.70
CA ALA A 43 1.50 9.71 -2.72
C ALA A 43 0.40 10.73 -2.40
N GLN A 44 0.75 12.00 -2.25
CA GLN A 44 -0.24 13.07 -1.99
C GLN A 44 -1.18 13.25 -3.19
N ASP A 45 -0.68 13.24 -4.40
CA ASP A 45 -1.51 13.32 -5.61
C ASP A 45 -2.47 12.14 -5.72
N LEU A 46 -1.99 10.94 -5.45
CA LEU A 46 -2.82 9.72 -5.46
C LEU A 46 -3.87 9.75 -4.35
N MET A 47 -3.51 10.25 -3.17
CA MET A 47 -4.48 10.40 -2.07
C MET A 47 -5.60 11.37 -2.45
N HIS A 48 -5.27 12.50 -3.05
CA HIS A 48 -6.28 13.47 -3.51
C HIS A 48 -7.20 12.84 -4.56
N ASP A 49 -6.66 12.16 -5.56
CA ASP A 49 -7.44 11.43 -6.55
C ASP A 49 -8.32 10.36 -5.90
N GLY A 50 -7.79 9.66 -4.92
CA GLY A 50 -8.51 8.65 -4.16
C GLY A 50 -9.69 9.24 -3.39
N PHE A 51 -9.53 10.39 -2.74
CA PHE A 51 -10.64 11.07 -2.05
C PHE A 51 -11.73 11.52 -3.03
N LEU A 52 -11.37 12.03 -4.20
CA LEU A 52 -12.35 12.39 -5.22
C LEU A 52 -13.17 11.18 -5.67
N LYS A 53 -12.52 10.06 -5.95
CA LYS A 53 -13.19 8.80 -6.28
C LYS A 53 -14.07 8.29 -5.15
N LEU A 54 -13.59 8.44 -3.91
CA LEU A 54 -14.28 8.06 -2.70
C LEU A 54 -15.61 8.79 -2.56
N PHE A 55 -15.59 10.11 -2.71
CA PHE A 55 -16.81 10.93 -2.62
C PHE A 55 -17.80 10.62 -3.75
N ASP A 56 -17.33 10.31 -4.94
CA ASP A 56 -18.18 9.91 -6.06
C ASP A 56 -18.76 8.49 -5.92
N SER A 57 -18.18 7.68 -5.03
CA SER A 57 -18.53 6.26 -4.87
C SER A 57 -19.25 5.92 -3.57
N PHE A 58 -19.66 6.92 -2.77
CA PHE A 58 -20.33 6.67 -1.48
C PHE A 58 -21.65 5.89 -1.61
N ASP A 59 -22.32 5.95 -2.74
CA ASP A 59 -23.49 5.13 -3.05
C ASP A 59 -23.19 3.63 -3.05
N LYS A 60 -21.94 3.25 -3.26
CA LYS A 60 -21.47 1.85 -3.25
C LYS A 60 -21.02 1.38 -1.87
N PHE A 61 -20.88 2.28 -0.91
CA PHE A 61 -20.49 1.93 0.45
C PHE A 61 -21.67 1.38 1.23
N THR A 62 -21.45 0.27 1.94
CA THR A 62 -22.41 -0.32 2.88
C THR A 62 -21.78 -0.39 4.25
N TRP A 63 -22.43 0.21 5.24
CA TRP A 63 -22.00 0.13 6.63
C TRP A 63 -22.11 -1.31 7.16
N ARG A 64 -21.03 -1.82 7.74
CA ARG A 64 -20.97 -3.18 8.31
C ARG A 64 -20.35 -3.20 9.71
N GLY A 65 -20.42 -2.09 10.43
CA GLY A 65 -19.85 -1.94 11.76
C GLY A 65 -18.61 -1.06 11.78
N GLU A 66 -18.04 -0.87 12.96
CA GLU A 66 -16.84 -0.07 13.15
C GLU A 66 -15.66 -0.60 12.33
N GLY A 67 -14.93 0.30 11.72
CA GLY A 67 -13.80 -0.02 10.86
C GLY A 67 -14.17 -0.33 9.41
N SER A 68 -15.46 -0.54 9.08
CA SER A 68 -15.89 -0.82 7.71
C SER A 68 -15.68 0.37 6.78
N LEU A 69 -15.87 1.59 7.27
CA LEU A 69 -15.62 2.81 6.49
C LEU A 69 -14.13 2.93 6.15
N ARG A 70 -13.27 2.80 7.15
CA ARG A 70 -11.82 2.86 6.95
C ARG A 70 -11.33 1.79 5.97
N ALA A 71 -11.79 0.55 6.14
CA ALA A 71 -11.41 -0.56 5.25
C ALA A 71 -11.83 -0.30 3.80
N TRP A 72 -13.04 0.23 3.60
CA TRP A 72 -13.51 0.60 2.26
C TRP A 72 -12.71 1.75 1.66
N MET A 73 -12.40 2.77 2.46
CA MET A 73 -11.56 3.90 2.02
C MET A 73 -10.17 3.42 1.60
N GLU A 74 -9.52 2.57 2.39
CA GLU A 74 -8.22 1.99 2.07
C GLU A 74 -8.26 1.22 0.75
N ARG A 75 -9.32 0.46 0.51
CA ARG A 75 -9.50 -0.27 -0.75
C ARG A 75 -9.63 0.67 -1.95
N VAL A 76 -10.35 1.77 -1.81
CA VAL A 76 -10.44 2.81 -2.86
C VAL A 76 -9.07 3.41 -3.13
N MET A 77 -8.28 3.70 -2.09
CA MET A 77 -6.91 4.22 -2.24
C MET A 77 -6.00 3.22 -2.96
N VAL A 78 -6.01 1.96 -2.54
CA VAL A 78 -5.20 0.90 -3.19
C VAL A 78 -5.59 0.76 -4.67
N ASN A 79 -6.88 0.73 -4.98
CA ASN A 79 -7.35 0.65 -6.37
C ASN A 79 -6.90 1.86 -7.20
N THR A 80 -6.92 3.04 -6.62
CA THR A 80 -6.42 4.27 -7.26
C THR A 80 -4.93 4.16 -7.59
N VAL A 81 -4.15 3.70 -6.63
CA VAL A 81 -2.71 3.48 -6.81
C VAL A 81 -2.44 2.43 -7.88
N LEU A 82 -3.16 1.31 -7.86
CA LEU A 82 -2.98 0.24 -8.85
C LEU A 82 -3.29 0.71 -10.27
N GLN A 83 -4.32 1.53 -10.45
CA GLN A 83 -4.62 2.15 -11.75
C GLN A 83 -3.49 3.05 -12.23
N TYR A 84 -2.92 3.86 -11.33
CA TYR A 84 -1.76 4.70 -11.63
C TYR A 84 -0.55 3.86 -12.05
N LEU A 85 -0.24 2.79 -11.32
CA LEU A 85 0.90 1.93 -11.61
C LEU A 85 0.75 1.21 -12.96
N ARG A 86 -0.45 0.76 -13.30
CA ARG A 86 -0.73 0.15 -14.62
C ARG A 86 -0.59 1.16 -15.75
N LYS A 87 -1.15 2.36 -15.58
CA LYS A 87 -1.09 3.43 -16.58
C LYS A 87 0.35 3.83 -16.90
N ASN A 88 1.23 3.80 -15.90
CA ASN A 88 2.63 4.18 -16.06
C ASN A 88 3.56 2.99 -16.32
N ASP A 89 3.01 1.81 -16.53
CA ASP A 89 3.73 0.57 -16.88
C ASP A 89 4.90 0.24 -15.93
N VAL A 90 4.67 0.48 -14.64
CA VAL A 90 5.71 0.40 -13.62
C VAL A 90 6.29 -1.01 -13.48
N MET A 91 5.47 -2.05 -13.68
CA MET A 91 5.91 -3.44 -13.54
C MET A 91 6.92 -3.82 -14.63
N ASN A 92 6.77 -3.32 -15.85
CA ASN A 92 7.72 -3.57 -16.94
C ASN A 92 9.03 -2.80 -16.76
N GLN A 93 8.97 -1.59 -16.19
CA GLN A 93 10.16 -0.81 -15.88
C GLN A 93 11.04 -1.45 -14.80
N SER A 94 10.44 -2.17 -13.85
CA SER A 94 11.17 -2.81 -12.74
C SER A 94 11.84 -4.12 -13.13
N SER A 95 11.50 -4.73 -14.26
CA SER A 95 12.14 -5.96 -14.74
C SER A 95 13.61 -5.78 -15.14
N ALA A 96 14.07 -4.55 -15.30
CA ALA A 96 15.47 -4.23 -15.62
C ALA A 96 16.40 -4.21 -14.40
N LEU A 97 15.89 -4.36 -13.18
CA LEU A 97 16.66 -4.32 -11.94
C LEU A 97 16.93 -5.73 -11.42
N GLU A 98 17.74 -6.50 -12.15
CA GLU A 98 18.03 -7.91 -11.85
C GLU A 98 19.03 -8.13 -10.70
N ASN A 99 19.40 -7.12 -9.94
CA ASN A 99 20.48 -7.20 -8.94
C ASN A 99 20.03 -7.50 -7.50
N ALA A 100 18.83 -8.04 -7.30
CA ALA A 100 18.42 -8.50 -5.97
C ALA A 100 19.02 -9.89 -5.69
N PRO A 101 19.46 -10.17 -4.46
CA PRO A 101 20.02 -11.48 -4.11
C PRO A 101 19.01 -12.60 -4.37
N GLU A 102 19.45 -13.67 -5.03
CA GLU A 102 18.60 -14.81 -5.36
C GLU A 102 18.26 -15.71 -4.17
N ALA A 103 19.06 -15.64 -3.12
CA ALA A 103 18.89 -16.46 -1.92
C ALA A 103 18.31 -15.65 -0.77
N TYR A 104 17.16 -16.08 -0.28
CA TYR A 104 16.51 -15.54 0.90
C TYR A 104 16.44 -16.61 1.97
N GLU A 105 17.13 -16.35 3.09
CA GLU A 105 16.88 -17.08 4.32
C GLU A 105 15.94 -16.23 5.18
N GLU A 106 14.79 -16.81 5.53
CA GLU A 106 13.89 -16.10 6.46
C GLU A 106 14.64 -15.79 7.76
N PRO A 107 14.65 -14.52 8.19
CA PRO A 107 15.26 -14.21 9.47
C PRO A 107 14.51 -14.94 10.57
N GLU A 108 15.24 -15.66 11.41
CA GLU A 108 14.65 -16.30 12.59
C GLU A 108 13.90 -15.26 13.42
N GLY A 109 12.67 -15.45 13.49
CA GLY A 109 11.50 -15.07 14.30
C GLY A 109 11.48 -13.78 15.10
N SER A 110 12.48 -13.03 15.44
CA SER A 110 12.34 -11.93 16.40
C SER A 110 12.89 -10.56 16.01
N SER A 111 13.59 -10.47 14.89
CA SER A 111 14.29 -9.24 14.54
C SER A 111 13.38 -8.14 13.95
N ILE A 112 12.21 -8.49 13.44
CA ILE A 112 11.28 -7.51 12.86
C ILE A 112 10.58 -6.69 13.94
N ASP A 113 10.31 -7.27 15.09
CA ASP A 113 9.61 -6.61 16.21
C ASP A 113 10.45 -5.52 16.88
N VAL A 114 11.76 -5.50 16.66
CA VAL A 114 12.69 -4.53 17.26
C VAL A 114 12.88 -3.29 16.39
N ILE A 115 12.42 -3.31 15.14
CA ILE A 115 12.60 -2.20 14.20
C ILE A 115 11.45 -1.22 14.34
N PRO A 116 11.73 0.09 14.51
CA PRO A 116 10.67 1.08 14.49
C PRO A 116 9.87 1.01 13.18
N GLN A 117 8.55 1.06 13.27
CA GLN A 117 7.67 1.02 12.12
C GLN A 117 8.05 2.05 11.04
N LYS A 118 8.45 3.24 11.47
CA LYS A 118 8.90 4.32 10.56
C LYS A 118 10.10 3.88 9.71
N VAL A 119 11.06 3.18 10.29
CA VAL A 119 12.25 2.69 9.59
C VAL A 119 11.87 1.60 8.58
N LEU A 120 11.04 0.65 8.99
CA LEU A 120 10.56 -0.40 8.10
C LEU A 120 9.78 0.18 6.91
N MET A 121 8.90 1.14 7.15
CA MET A 121 8.14 1.82 6.08
C MET A 121 9.05 2.57 5.13
N GLN A 122 10.14 3.18 5.62
CA GLN A 122 11.15 3.80 4.78
C GLN A 122 11.82 2.77 3.86
N PHE A 123 12.20 1.61 4.40
CA PHE A 123 12.81 0.53 3.60
C PHE A 123 11.87 0.00 2.52
N ILE A 124 10.58 -0.14 2.83
CA ILE A 124 9.57 -0.55 1.85
C ILE A 124 9.46 0.50 0.73
N SER A 125 9.45 1.79 1.07
CA SER A 125 9.38 2.87 0.09
C SER A 125 10.57 2.91 -0.86
N GLU A 126 11.72 2.40 -0.44
CA GLU A 126 12.96 2.36 -1.22
C GLU A 126 13.06 1.12 -2.13
N LEU A 127 12.17 0.14 -1.99
CA LEU A 127 12.16 -1.02 -2.87
C LEU A 127 11.91 -0.61 -4.33
N PRO A 128 12.49 -1.34 -5.30
CA PRO A 128 12.10 -1.20 -6.70
C PRO A 128 10.58 -1.33 -6.84
N ALA A 129 9.98 -0.56 -7.73
CA ALA A 129 8.53 -0.41 -7.83
C ALA A 129 7.77 -1.73 -7.96
N GLY A 130 8.29 -2.68 -8.74
CA GLY A 130 7.68 -4.01 -8.88
C GLY A 130 7.71 -4.81 -7.59
N TYR A 131 8.85 -4.86 -6.92
CA TYR A 131 9.01 -5.55 -5.64
C TYR A 131 8.12 -4.93 -4.58
N ARG A 132 8.10 -3.61 -4.52
CA ARG A 132 7.30 -2.84 -3.58
C ARG A 132 5.81 -3.11 -3.76
N THR A 133 5.33 -3.12 -5.00
CA THR A 133 3.92 -3.35 -5.32
C THR A 133 3.48 -4.76 -4.94
N VAL A 134 4.23 -5.79 -5.34
CA VAL A 134 3.91 -7.18 -5.00
C VAL A 134 3.99 -7.40 -3.49
N PHE A 135 5.00 -6.87 -2.82
CA PHE A 135 5.15 -6.97 -1.37
C PHE A 135 3.93 -6.38 -0.64
N ASN A 136 3.50 -5.18 -1.02
CA ASN A 136 2.32 -4.54 -0.42
C ASN A 136 1.04 -5.35 -0.64
N LEU A 137 0.81 -5.83 -1.85
CA LEU A 137 -0.38 -6.62 -2.17
C LEU A 137 -0.42 -7.93 -1.40
N TYR A 138 0.71 -8.59 -1.25
CA TYR A 138 0.78 -9.87 -0.54
C TYR A 138 0.71 -9.71 0.98
N ILE A 139 1.51 -8.81 1.55
CA ILE A 139 1.66 -8.65 3.01
C ILE A 139 0.53 -7.81 3.62
N PHE A 140 0.23 -6.65 3.05
CA PHE A 140 -0.76 -5.74 3.64
C PHE A 140 -2.18 -6.00 3.17
N GLU A 141 -2.36 -6.36 1.89
CA GLU A 141 -3.68 -6.61 1.32
C GLU A 141 -4.05 -8.10 1.33
N GLU A 142 -3.16 -8.97 1.77
CA GLU A 142 -3.38 -10.41 1.89
C GLU A 142 -3.85 -11.08 0.59
N LYS A 143 -3.37 -10.58 -0.54
CA LYS A 143 -3.68 -11.15 -1.85
C LYS A 143 -2.81 -12.38 -2.15
N SER A 144 -3.41 -13.39 -2.78
CA SER A 144 -2.66 -14.53 -3.30
C SER A 144 -1.86 -14.14 -4.54
N HIS A 145 -0.84 -14.93 -4.89
CA HIS A 145 -0.08 -14.72 -6.14
C HIS A 145 -0.97 -14.78 -7.37
N LYS A 146 -2.00 -15.60 -7.37
CA LYS A 146 -3.00 -15.67 -8.43
C LYS A 146 -3.76 -14.35 -8.60
N GLU A 147 -4.20 -13.76 -7.49
CA GLU A 147 -4.88 -12.48 -7.47
C GLU A 147 -3.93 -11.33 -7.89
N ILE A 148 -2.71 -11.33 -7.38
CA ILE A 148 -1.67 -10.34 -7.73
C ILE A 148 -1.36 -10.41 -9.23
N ALA A 149 -1.19 -11.60 -9.76
CA ALA A 149 -0.95 -11.82 -11.19
C ALA A 149 -2.06 -11.21 -12.05
N ARG A 150 -3.31 -11.41 -11.64
CA ARG A 150 -4.49 -10.82 -12.31
C ARG A 150 -4.49 -9.29 -12.22
N LEU A 151 -4.22 -8.74 -11.03
CA LEU A 151 -4.24 -7.30 -10.79
C LEU A 151 -3.14 -6.56 -11.56
N LEU A 152 -1.96 -7.16 -11.69
CA LEU A 152 -0.79 -6.51 -12.28
C LEU A 152 -0.51 -6.93 -13.73
N GLY A 153 -1.24 -7.91 -14.26
CA GLY A 153 -1.01 -8.41 -15.62
C GLY A 153 0.29 -9.19 -15.76
N ILE A 154 0.72 -9.89 -14.73
CA ILE A 154 1.91 -10.76 -14.71
C ILE A 154 1.48 -12.19 -14.43
N ASN A 155 2.39 -13.15 -14.57
CA ASN A 155 2.09 -14.55 -14.19
C ASN A 155 2.35 -14.78 -12.69
N GLU A 156 1.80 -15.88 -12.15
CA GLU A 156 1.92 -16.22 -10.73
C GLU A 156 3.37 -16.44 -10.30
N LYS A 157 4.17 -17.04 -11.17
CA LYS A 157 5.59 -17.28 -10.92
C LYS A 157 6.38 -15.98 -10.80
N SER A 158 6.07 -14.99 -11.62
CA SER A 158 6.66 -13.65 -11.51
C SER A 158 6.27 -12.96 -10.19
N SER A 159 5.02 -13.09 -9.77
CA SER A 159 4.56 -12.58 -8.48
C SER A 159 5.36 -13.20 -7.32
N ALA A 160 5.50 -14.52 -7.31
CA ALA A 160 6.25 -15.23 -6.27
C ALA A 160 7.74 -14.84 -6.28
N SER A 161 8.37 -14.72 -7.45
CA SER A 161 9.76 -14.28 -7.58
C SER A 161 9.97 -12.85 -7.08
N GLN A 162 9.07 -11.95 -7.43
CA GLN A 162 9.11 -10.55 -6.97
C GLN A 162 9.00 -10.46 -5.46
N LEU A 163 8.11 -11.23 -4.85
CA LEU A 163 7.97 -11.29 -3.40
C LEU A 163 9.26 -11.78 -2.72
N THR A 164 9.84 -12.86 -3.23
CA THR A 164 11.09 -13.42 -2.71
C THR A 164 12.21 -12.38 -2.74
N ARG A 165 12.35 -11.67 -3.84
CA ARG A 165 13.37 -10.62 -4.01
C ARG A 165 13.09 -9.40 -3.12
N ALA A 166 11.84 -9.02 -2.96
CA ALA A 166 11.43 -7.95 -2.04
C ALA A 166 11.82 -8.29 -0.59
N LYS A 167 11.49 -9.49 -0.14
CA LYS A 167 11.85 -9.97 1.21
C LYS A 167 13.36 -10.02 1.42
N ALA A 168 14.11 -10.50 0.43
CA ALA A 168 15.57 -10.58 0.50
C ALA A 168 16.20 -9.18 0.62
N THR A 169 15.72 -8.22 -0.15
CA THR A 169 16.18 -6.84 -0.11
C THR A 169 15.89 -6.19 1.25
N LEU A 170 14.68 -6.38 1.77
CA LEU A 170 14.29 -5.86 3.09
C LEU A 170 15.12 -6.50 4.20
N ALA A 171 15.33 -7.81 4.16
CA ALA A 171 16.13 -8.52 5.16
C ALA A 171 17.58 -8.00 5.20
N ALA A 172 18.16 -7.71 4.04
CA ALA A 172 19.50 -7.13 3.98
C ALA A 172 19.56 -5.72 4.60
N LYS A 173 18.59 -4.88 4.30
CA LYS A 173 18.49 -3.52 4.88
C LYS A 173 18.27 -3.55 6.38
N VAL A 174 17.45 -4.44 6.87
CA VAL A 174 17.18 -4.65 8.30
C VAL A 174 18.45 -5.07 9.03
N ARG A 175 19.18 -6.04 8.49
CA ARG A 175 20.45 -6.50 9.09
C ARG A 175 21.48 -5.38 9.16
N GLU A 176 21.61 -4.60 8.10
CA GLU A 176 22.52 -3.47 8.08
C GLU A 176 22.14 -2.40 9.12
N TRP A 177 20.84 -2.08 9.21
CA TRP A 177 20.34 -1.13 10.20
C TRP A 177 20.60 -1.61 11.63
N MET A 178 20.38 -2.89 11.93
CA MET A 178 20.63 -3.47 13.24
C MET A 178 22.12 -3.39 13.63
N LYS A 179 23.03 -3.61 12.70
CA LYS A 179 24.48 -3.47 12.92
C LYS A 179 24.88 -2.03 13.27
N ARG A 180 24.22 -1.03 12.66
CA ARG A 180 24.53 0.39 12.93
C ARG A 180 23.95 0.90 14.24
N ASN A 181 22.91 0.24 14.76
CA ASN A 181 22.16 0.69 15.95
C ASN A 181 22.33 -0.26 17.16
N ASP A 182 23.33 -1.13 17.12
CA ASP A 182 23.73 -1.97 18.24
C ASP A 182 24.62 -1.20 19.23
#